data_6912346b245e56431b96bb70deaa2f8e
#
_entry.id   6912346b245e56431b96bb70deaa2f8e
#
_cell.length_a   1.000
_cell.length_b   1.000
_cell.length_c   1.000
_cell.angle_alpha   90.00
_cell.angle_beta   90.00
_cell.angle_gamma   90.00
#
_symmetry.space_group_name_H-M   'P 1'
#
loop_
_entity.id
_entity.type
_entity.pdbx_description
1 polymer ?
#
loop_
_entity_poly.entity_id
_entity_poly.type
_entity_poly.pdbx_seq_one_letter_code
_entity_poly.pdbx_strand_id
1 'polypeptide(L)'
;MKKASILLLLIATLFSCKKSEKDKAIRKEPIVVAFGFTLNHFDVVHDTIKDGDTFGSILEKQNLGDLKVHEIVEKVKDTFDVRMMRIDKPYTILRGKGKSKKIRAFIYQPDRLSYYVIDFKDSIKVYKHIEPVTIRRRTIAGKLDGSLSETLVKKGVDGALAVSISKVYAWSIDFFKLQKGDKFAVTFTERYINDTIYDGVDSLKCSFFEYKGKLIYAFPFSQDANSNKLEYFDEEGKALKNFFLKAPLKFVNITSRYSKNRFHPVQQIWKAHKGTDYAAPYGTPIMTTASGVVEQTGFTAGNGNFVKVKHNKTYSTQYLHMSKIIARRGQRVNQGDIIGKVGSTGLATGPHVCYRFWKNGVQVDALRLKLPNSEPMSKKNLPRFIEQMTPLKKELDRVAAKEFNR
;
A
#
# COMPACT_ATOMS: atom_id res chain seq x y z
N MET A 1 1.66 72.46 46.83
CA MET A 1 1.91 73.69 46.04
C MET A 1 3.36 73.74 45.65
N LYS A 2 3.60 74.06 44.41
CA LYS A 2 4.90 74.30 43.71
C LYS A 2 5.83 73.10 43.46
N LYS A 3 5.77 72.65 42.26
CA LYS A 3 6.67 71.74 41.53
C LYS A 3 8.02 72.39 41.28
N ALA A 4 9.12 71.72 41.49
CA ALA A 4 10.42 72.08 40.93
C ALA A 4 10.93 70.92 40.06
N SER A 5 10.98 71.25 38.74
CA SER A 5 11.56 70.38 37.72
C SER A 5 13.08 70.51 37.73
N ILE A 6 13.77 69.39 37.88
CA ILE A 6 15.23 69.33 37.67
C ILE A 6 15.46 68.73 36.28
N LEU A 7 15.98 69.57 35.38
CA LEU A 7 16.42 69.22 34.04
C LEU A 7 17.82 68.62 34.12
N LEU A 8 17.95 67.31 33.87
CA LEU A 8 19.26 66.66 33.84
C LEU A 8 19.74 66.62 32.36
N LEU A 9 20.74 67.41 32.07
CA LEU A 9 21.39 67.48 30.74
C LEU A 9 22.33 66.28 30.58
N LEU A 10 21.97 65.30 29.76
CA LEU A 10 22.83 64.14 29.43
C LEU A 10 23.63 64.51 28.19
N ILE A 11 24.93 64.71 28.38
CA ILE A 11 25.91 64.92 27.30
C ILE A 11 26.17 63.55 26.64
N ALA A 12 25.68 63.31 25.45
CA ALA A 12 25.98 62.13 24.64
C ALA A 12 27.32 62.36 23.92
N THR A 13 28.36 61.74 24.41
CA THR A 13 29.64 61.61 23.68
C THR A 13 29.49 60.55 22.56
N LEU A 14 29.46 61.05 21.31
CA LEU A 14 29.49 60.18 20.15
C LEU A 14 30.88 59.57 19.97
N PHE A 15 31.08 58.34 20.46
CA PHE A 15 32.19 57.51 20.04
C PHE A 15 31.88 56.93 18.66
N SER A 16 32.39 57.55 17.62
CA SER A 16 32.43 57.01 16.25
C SER A 16 33.44 55.85 16.21
N CYS A 17 32.96 54.62 16.41
CA CYS A 17 33.76 53.45 16.04
C CYS A 17 33.77 53.31 14.54
N LYS A 18 34.88 53.67 13.90
CA LYS A 18 35.23 53.23 12.53
C LYS A 18 35.27 51.69 12.55
N LYS A 19 34.24 51.05 12.03
CA LYS A 19 34.26 49.61 11.72
C LYS A 19 35.34 49.36 10.67
N SER A 20 36.38 48.68 11.07
CA SER A 20 37.42 48.17 10.18
C SER A 20 36.79 47.24 9.13
N GLU A 21 37.00 47.56 7.87
CA GLU A 21 36.54 46.77 6.70
C GLU A 21 37.36 45.48 6.49
N LYS A 22 37.94 44.89 7.52
CA LYS A 22 38.90 43.78 7.35
C LYS A 22 38.45 42.43 7.87
N ASP A 23 37.15 42.18 8.10
CA ASP A 23 36.68 40.83 8.41
C ASP A 23 35.37 40.49 7.63
N LYS A 24 35.44 40.60 6.31
CA LYS A 24 34.61 39.73 5.47
C LYS A 24 35.25 38.33 5.50
N ALA A 25 35.01 37.58 6.56
CA ALA A 25 35.23 36.15 6.53
C ALA A 25 34.47 35.61 5.30
N ILE A 26 35.18 35.18 4.29
CA ILE A 26 34.63 34.48 3.12
C ILE A 26 33.98 33.23 3.70
N ARG A 27 32.67 33.28 3.96
CA ARG A 27 31.90 32.08 4.24
C ARG A 27 32.02 31.18 3.02
N LYS A 28 32.92 30.21 3.09
CA LYS A 28 32.98 29.16 2.07
C LYS A 28 31.60 28.51 2.00
N GLU A 29 30.96 28.64 0.84
CA GLU A 29 29.69 27.95 0.61
C GLU A 29 29.90 26.46 0.89
N PRO A 30 28.93 25.82 1.58
CA PRO A 30 29.02 24.39 1.85
C PRO A 30 29.13 23.63 0.52
N ILE A 31 30.04 22.67 0.48
CA ILE A 31 30.19 21.79 -0.70
C ILE A 31 28.95 20.90 -0.77
N VAL A 32 28.20 20.99 -1.87
CA VAL A 32 27.02 20.18 -2.14
C VAL A 32 27.38 19.10 -3.14
N VAL A 33 27.33 17.86 -2.73
CA VAL A 33 27.54 16.70 -3.59
C VAL A 33 26.20 16.00 -3.81
N ALA A 34 25.76 15.87 -5.06
CA ALA A 34 24.58 15.12 -5.44
C ALA A 34 24.75 14.52 -6.84
N PHE A 35 24.09 13.39 -7.08
CA PHE A 35 24.10 12.68 -8.38
C PHE A 35 25.51 12.30 -8.87
N GLY A 36 26.50 12.21 -7.98
CA GLY A 36 27.89 11.97 -8.32
C GLY A 36 28.66 13.22 -8.75
N PHE A 37 28.09 14.43 -8.59
CA PHE A 37 28.71 15.70 -8.96
C PHE A 37 28.84 16.64 -7.75
N THR A 38 29.94 17.42 -7.73
CA THR A 38 30.05 18.59 -6.83
C THR A 38 29.29 19.74 -7.48
N LEU A 39 28.05 19.96 -7.03
CA LEU A 39 27.11 20.90 -7.67
C LEU A 39 27.64 22.35 -7.69
N ASN A 40 28.46 22.72 -6.70
CA ASN A 40 29.11 24.06 -6.64
C ASN A 40 29.91 24.41 -7.89
N HIS A 41 30.32 23.43 -8.70
CA HIS A 41 31.09 23.65 -9.92
C HIS A 41 30.23 24.00 -11.13
N PHE A 42 28.90 23.91 -11.01
CA PHE A 42 27.94 24.02 -12.11
C PHE A 42 26.91 25.14 -11.88
N ASP A 43 26.30 25.59 -12.94
CA ASP A 43 25.04 26.29 -12.95
C ASP A 43 23.95 25.21 -12.96
N VAL A 44 23.20 25.09 -11.85
CA VAL A 44 22.26 24.00 -11.60
C VAL A 44 20.84 24.48 -11.85
N VAL A 45 20.12 23.78 -12.70
CA VAL A 45 18.70 24.02 -12.97
C VAL A 45 17.89 22.83 -12.51
N HIS A 46 17.02 23.03 -11.53
CA HIS A 46 16.02 22.04 -11.08
C HIS A 46 14.68 22.41 -11.67
N ASP A 47 13.98 21.45 -12.28
CA ASP A 47 12.62 21.63 -12.79
C ASP A 47 11.86 20.29 -12.73
N THR A 48 10.60 20.27 -13.12
CA THR A 48 9.75 19.09 -13.25
C THR A 48 9.25 18.97 -14.68
N ILE A 49 8.99 17.73 -15.11
CA ILE A 49 8.38 17.44 -16.41
C ILE A 49 6.96 18.01 -16.41
N LYS A 50 6.66 18.88 -17.36
CA LYS A 50 5.34 19.50 -17.54
C LYS A 50 4.56 18.82 -18.66
N ASP A 51 3.27 19.06 -18.68
CA ASP A 51 2.43 18.59 -19.79
C ASP A 51 2.94 19.13 -21.12
N GLY A 52 3.09 18.26 -22.12
CA GLY A 52 3.68 18.58 -23.42
C GLY A 52 5.21 18.58 -23.48
N ASP A 53 5.92 18.45 -22.35
CA ASP A 53 7.38 18.31 -22.38
C ASP A 53 7.79 16.94 -22.91
N THR A 54 8.80 16.95 -23.75
CA THR A 54 9.53 15.75 -24.20
C THR A 54 11.00 15.88 -23.85
N PHE A 55 11.71 14.76 -23.80
CA PHE A 55 13.15 14.79 -23.61
C PHE A 55 13.84 15.69 -24.65
N GLY A 56 13.41 15.62 -25.91
CA GLY A 56 13.92 16.45 -26.98
C GLY A 56 13.69 17.93 -26.71
N SER A 57 12.44 18.34 -26.42
CA SER A 57 12.09 19.75 -26.19
C SER A 57 12.79 20.38 -24.97
N ILE A 58 13.12 19.55 -23.96
CA ILE A 58 13.88 20.01 -22.81
C ILE A 58 15.35 20.23 -23.17
N LEU A 59 15.95 19.32 -23.94
CA LEU A 59 17.34 19.41 -24.35
C LEU A 59 17.59 20.52 -25.39
N GLU A 60 16.67 20.74 -26.33
CA GLU A 60 16.76 21.80 -27.33
C GLU A 60 16.87 23.22 -26.73
N LYS A 61 16.35 23.40 -25.53
CA LYS A 61 16.51 24.64 -24.76
C LYS A 61 17.91 24.80 -24.13
N GLN A 62 18.79 23.81 -24.29
CA GLN A 62 20.13 23.81 -23.71
C GLN A 62 21.19 24.04 -24.79
N ASN A 63 22.34 24.55 -24.36
CA ASN A 63 23.51 24.59 -25.24
C ASN A 63 24.15 23.19 -25.34
N LEU A 64 23.79 22.45 -26.38
CA LEU A 64 24.31 21.09 -26.63
C LEU A 64 25.65 21.10 -27.38
N GLY A 65 26.12 22.26 -27.84
CA GLY A 65 27.26 22.33 -28.78
C GLY A 65 26.91 21.63 -30.10
N ASP A 66 27.78 20.73 -30.56
CA ASP A 66 27.63 20.00 -31.84
C ASP A 66 26.71 18.78 -31.72
N LEU A 67 26.21 18.46 -30.50
CA LEU A 67 25.38 17.27 -30.27
C LEU A 67 23.94 17.48 -30.78
N LYS A 68 23.41 16.49 -31.48
CA LYS A 68 22.02 16.48 -31.93
C LYS A 68 21.17 15.59 -31.03
N VAL A 69 19.94 16.02 -30.75
CA VAL A 69 19.04 15.32 -29.83
C VAL A 69 18.80 13.87 -30.25
N HIS A 70 18.63 13.60 -31.55
CA HIS A 70 18.41 12.24 -32.03
C HIS A 70 19.60 11.29 -31.77
N GLU A 71 20.83 11.82 -31.88
CA GLU A 71 22.06 11.06 -31.58
C GLU A 71 22.14 10.72 -30.08
N ILE A 72 21.71 11.66 -29.24
CA ILE A 72 21.61 11.44 -27.79
C ILE A 72 20.61 10.34 -27.48
N VAL A 73 19.39 10.42 -28.06
CA VAL A 73 18.32 9.42 -27.87
C VAL A 73 18.79 8.03 -28.27
N GLU A 74 19.42 7.90 -29.45
CA GLU A 74 19.94 6.61 -29.91
C GLU A 74 21.00 6.00 -28.96
N LYS A 75 21.87 6.85 -28.38
CA LYS A 75 22.92 6.39 -27.46
C LYS A 75 22.39 6.00 -26.07
N VAL A 76 21.29 6.58 -25.61
CA VAL A 76 20.78 6.35 -24.26
C VAL A 76 19.68 5.30 -24.18
N LYS A 77 19.03 4.94 -25.30
CA LYS A 77 17.81 4.12 -25.37
C LYS A 77 17.87 2.78 -24.62
N ASP A 78 19.03 2.12 -24.63
CA ASP A 78 19.21 0.80 -24.00
C ASP A 78 19.24 0.88 -22.45
N THR A 79 19.62 2.03 -21.89
CA THR A 79 19.68 2.24 -20.43
C THR A 79 18.53 3.11 -19.96
N PHE A 80 18.14 4.11 -20.75
CA PHE A 80 17.09 5.07 -20.43
C PHE A 80 16.15 5.27 -21.62
N ASP A 81 14.99 4.63 -21.56
CA ASP A 81 13.92 4.90 -22.53
C ASP A 81 13.28 6.26 -22.20
N VAL A 82 13.61 7.28 -22.98
CA VAL A 82 13.12 8.66 -22.79
C VAL A 82 11.58 8.78 -22.84
N ARG A 83 10.87 7.79 -23.43
CA ARG A 83 9.40 7.73 -23.47
C ARG A 83 8.80 7.38 -22.10
N MET A 84 9.62 6.90 -21.16
CA MET A 84 9.20 6.57 -19.78
C MET A 84 9.22 7.79 -18.85
N MET A 85 9.61 8.96 -19.35
CA MET A 85 9.49 10.21 -18.60
C MET A 85 8.02 10.50 -18.28
N ARG A 86 7.75 10.97 -17.07
CA ARG A 86 6.38 11.20 -16.58
C ARG A 86 6.23 12.62 -16.08
N ILE A 87 5.06 13.21 -16.28
CA ILE A 87 4.66 14.50 -15.74
C ILE A 87 4.89 14.52 -14.22
N ASP A 88 5.22 15.68 -13.68
CA ASP A 88 5.51 15.96 -12.26
C ASP A 88 6.76 15.25 -11.70
N LYS A 89 7.55 14.57 -12.53
CA LYS A 89 8.82 14.00 -12.08
C LYS A 89 9.94 15.02 -12.24
N PRO A 90 10.81 15.15 -11.20
CA PRO A 90 11.89 16.11 -11.22
C PRO A 90 13.01 15.71 -12.18
N TYR A 91 13.61 16.72 -12.77
CA TYR A 91 14.88 16.60 -13.46
C TYR A 91 15.83 17.71 -13.07
N THR A 92 17.12 17.48 -13.22
CA THR A 92 18.17 18.45 -12.95
C THR A 92 19.09 18.55 -14.15
N ILE A 93 19.39 19.78 -14.56
CA ILE A 93 20.38 20.06 -15.61
C ILE A 93 21.59 20.73 -14.97
N LEU A 94 22.77 20.17 -15.23
CA LEU A 94 24.04 20.78 -14.87
C LEU A 94 24.61 21.47 -16.08
N ARG A 95 24.97 22.76 -15.96
CA ARG A 95 25.61 23.55 -16.99
C ARG A 95 26.98 24.05 -16.50
N GLY A 96 27.93 24.22 -17.41
CA GLY A 96 29.19 24.89 -17.10
C GLY A 96 28.96 26.33 -16.67
N LYS A 97 29.74 26.83 -15.70
CA LYS A 97 29.70 28.23 -15.21
C LYS A 97 30.24 29.27 -16.23
N GLY A 98 30.85 28.84 -17.33
CA GLY A 98 31.37 29.74 -18.36
C GLY A 98 30.27 30.46 -19.16
N LYS A 99 30.67 31.41 -20.02
CA LYS A 99 29.76 32.20 -20.87
C LYS A 99 28.92 31.33 -21.80
N SER A 100 29.44 30.19 -22.26
CA SER A 100 28.73 29.26 -23.13
C SER A 100 27.61 28.50 -22.45
N LYS A 101 27.64 28.36 -21.11
CA LYS A 101 26.69 27.55 -20.34
C LYS A 101 26.39 26.19 -20.97
N LYS A 102 27.42 25.54 -21.55
CA LYS A 102 27.27 24.24 -22.20
C LYS A 102 26.73 23.20 -21.20
N ILE A 103 25.80 22.36 -21.64
CA ILE A 103 25.26 21.29 -20.81
C ILE A 103 26.36 20.31 -20.41
N ARG A 104 26.35 19.93 -19.14
CA ARG A 104 27.28 18.94 -18.56
C ARG A 104 26.59 17.63 -18.27
N ALA A 105 25.38 17.67 -17.71
CA ALA A 105 24.58 16.49 -17.44
C ALA A 105 23.10 16.82 -17.42
N PHE A 106 22.28 15.82 -17.79
CA PHE A 106 20.85 15.75 -17.54
C PHE A 106 20.58 14.61 -16.59
N ILE A 107 19.89 14.87 -15.47
CA ILE A 107 19.55 13.90 -14.43
C ILE A 107 18.04 13.82 -14.33
N TYR A 108 17.45 12.62 -14.48
CA TYR A 108 16.02 12.38 -14.36
C TYR A 108 15.73 11.46 -13.17
N GLN A 109 14.79 11.84 -12.32
CA GLN A 109 14.42 11.13 -11.11
C GLN A 109 12.98 10.58 -11.22
N PRO A 110 12.79 9.33 -11.70
CA PRO A 110 11.44 8.74 -11.82
C PRO A 110 10.78 8.48 -10.47
N ASP A 111 11.57 8.25 -9.44
CA ASP A 111 11.15 7.99 -8.05
C ASP A 111 12.22 8.46 -7.05
N ARG A 112 11.97 8.21 -5.76
CA ARG A 112 12.88 8.61 -4.68
C ARG A 112 14.11 7.70 -4.54
N LEU A 113 14.08 6.52 -5.16
CA LEU A 113 15.10 5.48 -5.02
C LEU A 113 16.06 5.44 -6.19
N SER A 114 15.71 6.03 -7.33
CA SER A 114 16.54 5.91 -8.51
C SER A 114 16.59 7.19 -9.32
N TYR A 115 17.69 7.36 -10.02
CA TYR A 115 17.84 8.42 -11.02
C TYR A 115 18.69 7.94 -12.19
N TYR A 116 18.44 8.55 -13.34
CA TYR A 116 19.24 8.37 -14.55
C TYR A 116 20.11 9.59 -14.75
N VAL A 117 21.38 9.37 -15.10
CA VAL A 117 22.31 10.44 -15.45
C VAL A 117 22.73 10.25 -16.89
N ILE A 118 22.57 11.31 -17.68
CA ILE A 118 23.14 11.43 -19.02
C ILE A 118 24.26 12.47 -18.92
N ASP A 119 25.49 12.03 -19.03
CA ASP A 119 26.71 12.83 -18.90
C ASP A 119 27.24 13.19 -20.30
N PHE A 120 27.43 14.49 -20.58
CA PHE A 120 27.87 15.03 -21.87
C PHE A 120 29.34 15.51 -21.87
N LYS A 121 30.17 15.10 -20.87
CA LYS A 121 31.54 15.63 -20.73
C LYS A 121 32.40 15.40 -21.99
N ASP A 122 32.85 14.19 -22.19
CA ASP A 122 33.77 13.81 -23.26
C ASP A 122 33.06 12.99 -24.36
N SER A 123 32.10 12.20 -23.92
CA SER A 123 31.21 11.40 -24.75
C SER A 123 29.88 11.23 -24.01
N ILE A 124 28.79 10.93 -24.75
CA ILE A 124 27.50 10.66 -24.13
C ILE A 124 27.59 9.34 -23.37
N LYS A 125 27.53 9.45 -22.02
CA LYS A 125 27.46 8.30 -21.11
C LYS A 125 26.12 8.34 -20.38
N VAL A 126 25.48 7.18 -20.26
CA VAL A 126 24.23 7.04 -19.52
C VAL A 126 24.37 5.93 -18.49
N TYR A 127 23.88 6.18 -17.29
CA TYR A 127 23.79 5.16 -16.24
C TYR A 127 22.58 5.42 -15.35
N LYS A 128 22.09 4.34 -14.75
CA LYS A 128 21.08 4.36 -13.70
C LYS A 128 21.78 4.20 -12.35
N HIS A 129 21.44 5.07 -11.42
CA HIS A 129 21.81 4.90 -10.02
C HIS A 129 20.60 4.47 -9.21
N ILE A 130 20.82 3.57 -8.27
CA ILE A 130 19.82 3.13 -7.30
C ILE A 130 20.37 3.41 -5.91
N GLU A 131 19.67 4.21 -5.14
CA GLU A 131 20.06 4.55 -3.78
C GLU A 131 19.95 3.31 -2.88
N PRO A 132 20.93 3.06 -2.01
CA PRO A 132 20.85 1.95 -1.07
C PRO A 132 19.72 2.16 -0.09
N VAL A 133 19.02 1.05 0.21
CA VAL A 133 17.88 1.03 1.13
C VAL A 133 18.24 0.19 2.34
N THR A 134 18.02 0.78 3.52
CA THR A 134 18.16 0.10 4.81
C THR A 134 16.78 -0.13 5.42
N ILE A 135 16.57 -1.34 5.90
CA ILE A 135 15.34 -1.74 6.62
C ILE A 135 15.64 -1.78 8.12
N ARG A 136 14.92 -0.96 8.89
CA ARG A 136 15.04 -0.92 10.36
C ARG A 136 13.80 -1.49 11.01
N ARG A 137 14.00 -2.37 11.98
CA ARG A 137 12.92 -2.95 12.79
C ARG A 137 12.69 -2.11 14.03
N ARG A 138 11.41 -1.83 14.31
CA ARG A 138 10.96 -1.17 15.55
C ARG A 138 9.83 -1.94 16.17
N THR A 139 9.79 -1.91 17.52
CA THR A 139 8.68 -2.43 18.32
C THR A 139 8.23 -1.33 19.26
N ILE A 140 6.95 -1.02 19.23
CA ILE A 140 6.32 -0.04 20.13
C ILE A 140 5.12 -0.67 20.82
N ALA A 141 4.77 -0.12 21.97
CA ALA A 141 3.53 -0.42 22.67
C ALA A 141 2.88 0.87 23.15
N GLY A 142 1.59 0.84 23.46
CA GLY A 142 0.87 2.01 23.98
C GLY A 142 -0.59 1.74 24.26
N LYS A 143 -1.23 2.74 24.86
CA LYS A 143 -2.69 2.82 25.04
C LYS A 143 -3.24 3.78 23.99
N LEU A 144 -4.39 3.45 23.43
CA LEU A 144 -5.06 4.36 22.49
C LEU A 144 -5.45 5.67 23.20
N ASP A 145 -5.14 6.79 22.53
CA ASP A 145 -5.53 8.14 22.97
C ASP A 145 -6.09 8.88 21.75
N GLY A 146 -7.30 8.53 21.36
CA GLY A 146 -7.94 8.94 20.10
C GLY A 146 -7.91 7.80 19.06
N SER A 147 -7.82 8.15 17.79
CA SER A 147 -7.69 7.16 16.72
C SER A 147 -6.33 6.43 16.77
N LEU A 148 -6.26 5.23 16.20
CA LEU A 148 -5.01 4.49 16.10
C LEU A 148 -3.93 5.29 15.33
N SER A 149 -4.31 5.94 14.24
CA SER A 149 -3.38 6.75 13.43
C SER A 149 -2.78 7.91 14.24
N GLU A 150 -3.63 8.67 14.96
CA GLU A 150 -3.17 9.76 15.83
C GLU A 150 -2.26 9.27 16.96
N THR A 151 -2.60 8.13 17.56
CA THR A 151 -1.79 7.53 18.62
C THR A 151 -0.42 7.11 18.11
N LEU A 152 -0.33 6.54 16.90
CA LEU A 152 0.94 6.18 16.26
C LEU A 152 1.79 7.42 15.97
N VAL A 153 1.20 8.49 15.42
CA VAL A 153 1.90 9.76 15.15
C VAL A 153 2.46 10.38 16.45
N LYS A 154 1.68 10.40 17.53
CA LYS A 154 2.16 10.85 18.86
C LYS A 154 3.35 10.02 19.39
N LYS A 155 3.47 8.76 18.95
CA LYS A 155 4.62 7.89 19.29
C LYS A 155 5.77 7.98 18.27
N GLY A 156 5.73 8.95 17.37
CA GLY A 156 6.77 9.16 16.35
C GLY A 156 6.80 8.05 15.29
N VAL A 157 5.63 7.51 14.94
CA VAL A 157 5.46 6.49 13.88
C VAL A 157 4.53 7.03 12.82
N ASP A 158 4.82 6.70 11.56
CA ASP A 158 3.95 7.07 10.44
C ASP A 158 2.54 6.49 10.63
N GLY A 159 1.54 7.36 10.58
CA GLY A 159 0.13 6.99 10.70
C GLY A 159 -0.34 6.00 9.62
N ALA A 160 0.37 5.89 8.52
CA ALA A 160 0.10 4.90 7.48
C ALA A 160 0.20 3.45 7.99
N LEU A 161 0.95 3.18 9.07
CA LEU A 161 0.98 1.87 9.74
C LEU A 161 -0.41 1.44 10.20
N ALA A 162 -1.30 2.39 10.59
CA ALA A 162 -2.68 2.08 10.98
C ALA A 162 -3.46 1.37 9.87
N VAL A 163 -3.21 1.73 8.60
CA VAL A 163 -3.85 1.06 7.46
C VAL A 163 -3.40 -0.39 7.33
N SER A 164 -2.12 -0.67 7.54
CA SER A 164 -1.59 -2.04 7.52
C SER A 164 -2.16 -2.88 8.66
N ILE A 165 -2.23 -2.32 9.86
CA ILE A 165 -2.84 -2.95 11.04
C ILE A 165 -4.33 -3.23 10.80
N SER A 166 -5.08 -2.25 10.30
CA SER A 166 -6.52 -2.41 10.07
C SER A 166 -6.84 -3.50 9.05
N LYS A 167 -5.99 -3.70 8.05
CA LYS A 167 -6.13 -4.80 7.08
C LYS A 167 -5.94 -6.18 7.73
N VAL A 168 -4.99 -6.30 8.64
CA VAL A 168 -4.72 -7.57 9.37
C VAL A 168 -5.88 -7.94 10.27
N TYR A 169 -6.42 -6.98 11.00
CA TYR A 169 -7.48 -7.20 11.98
C TYR A 169 -8.90 -6.95 11.45
N ALA A 170 -9.08 -6.69 10.16
CA ALA A 170 -10.36 -6.30 9.54
C ALA A 170 -11.54 -7.21 9.89
N TRP A 171 -11.27 -8.47 10.24
CA TRP A 171 -12.27 -9.49 10.56
C TRP A 171 -12.38 -9.79 12.05
N SER A 172 -11.40 -9.38 12.84
CA SER A 172 -11.28 -9.70 14.28
C SER A 172 -11.63 -8.52 15.17
N ILE A 173 -11.38 -7.30 14.71
CA ILE A 173 -11.56 -6.06 15.45
C ILE A 173 -12.42 -5.09 14.64
N ASP A 174 -13.45 -4.55 15.29
CA ASP A 174 -14.17 -3.38 14.80
C ASP A 174 -13.44 -2.12 15.29
N PHE A 175 -12.62 -1.51 14.44
CA PHE A 175 -11.80 -0.35 14.79
C PHE A 175 -12.63 0.88 15.22
N PHE A 176 -13.91 0.96 14.81
CA PHE A 176 -14.83 2.00 15.28
C PHE A 176 -15.30 1.80 16.75
N LYS A 177 -15.04 0.61 17.30
CA LYS A 177 -15.39 0.26 18.69
C LYS A 177 -14.19 0.15 19.62
N LEU A 178 -13.00 0.46 19.12
CA LEU A 178 -11.83 0.64 19.98
C LEU A 178 -12.02 1.84 20.88
N GLN A 179 -11.62 1.70 22.14
CA GLN A 179 -11.81 2.71 23.16
C GLN A 179 -10.49 3.34 23.57
N LYS A 180 -10.57 4.57 24.08
CA LYS A 180 -9.43 5.20 24.73
C LYS A 180 -8.98 4.33 25.91
N GLY A 181 -7.69 4.03 25.97
CA GLY A 181 -7.11 3.15 26.97
C GLY A 181 -6.88 1.70 26.49
N ASP A 182 -7.52 1.24 25.41
CA ASP A 182 -7.22 -0.08 24.83
C ASP A 182 -5.73 -0.18 24.48
N LYS A 183 -5.12 -1.30 24.84
CA LYS A 183 -3.68 -1.50 24.70
C LYS A 183 -3.33 -2.10 23.35
N PHE A 184 -2.16 -1.74 22.85
CA PHE A 184 -1.59 -2.37 21.67
C PHE A 184 -0.07 -2.48 21.78
N ALA A 185 0.48 -3.44 21.06
CA ALA A 185 1.89 -3.47 20.73
C ALA A 185 2.05 -3.90 19.26
N VAL A 186 3.07 -3.36 18.60
CA VAL A 186 3.30 -3.63 17.19
C VAL A 186 4.80 -3.63 16.88
N THR A 187 5.24 -4.65 16.16
CA THR A 187 6.56 -4.73 15.53
C THR A 187 6.39 -4.55 14.03
N PHE A 188 7.15 -3.64 13.47
CA PHE A 188 7.10 -3.28 12.06
C PHE A 188 8.50 -2.95 11.55
N THR A 189 8.66 -2.84 10.24
CA THR A 189 9.88 -2.36 9.61
C THR A 189 9.63 -1.04 8.91
N GLU A 190 10.64 -0.19 8.97
CA GLU A 190 10.72 1.11 8.31
C GLU A 190 11.82 1.08 7.26
N ARG A 191 11.60 1.76 6.16
CA ARG A 191 12.55 1.89 5.07
C ARG A 191 13.23 3.25 5.12
N TYR A 192 14.55 3.24 4.94
CA TYR A 192 15.40 4.42 4.89
C TYR A 192 16.26 4.39 3.63
N ILE A 193 16.32 5.51 2.91
CA ILE A 193 17.22 5.72 1.78
C ILE A 193 18.50 6.33 2.33
N ASN A 194 19.67 5.81 1.92
CA ASN A 194 20.99 6.26 2.37
C ASN A 194 21.11 6.34 3.90
N ASP A 195 20.52 5.38 4.60
CA ASP A 195 20.50 5.28 6.07
C ASP A 195 19.83 6.43 6.82
N THR A 196 19.51 7.54 6.18
CA THR A 196 19.09 8.77 6.86
C THR A 196 17.71 9.23 6.46
N ILE A 197 17.31 9.05 5.21
CA ILE A 197 16.06 9.59 4.69
C ILE A 197 14.94 8.58 4.90
N TYR A 198 13.99 8.90 5.77
CA TYR A 198 12.81 8.07 6.02
C TYR A 198 11.95 7.94 4.74
N ASP A 199 11.65 6.72 4.34
CA ASP A 199 10.88 6.41 3.12
C ASP A 199 9.62 5.57 3.39
N GLY A 200 9.13 5.60 4.62
CA GLY A 200 7.86 5.01 5.00
C GLY A 200 7.95 3.68 5.73
N VAL A 201 6.78 3.17 6.12
CA VAL A 201 6.63 1.83 6.69
C VAL A 201 6.78 0.80 5.60
N ASP A 202 7.70 -0.17 5.81
CA ASP A 202 7.91 -1.28 4.88
C ASP A 202 6.89 -2.40 5.10
N SER A 203 6.84 -2.97 6.31
CA SER A 203 5.92 -4.07 6.60
C SER A 203 5.59 -4.21 8.09
N LEU A 204 4.38 -4.71 8.37
CA LEU A 204 3.96 -5.16 9.69
C LEU A 204 4.52 -6.56 9.93
N LYS A 205 5.25 -6.76 11.04
CA LYS A 205 5.84 -8.07 11.41
C LYS A 205 4.94 -8.85 12.35
N CYS A 206 4.53 -8.26 13.46
CA CYS A 206 3.57 -8.86 14.39
C CYS A 206 2.95 -7.77 15.26
N SER A 207 1.84 -8.08 15.88
CA SER A 207 1.15 -7.12 16.77
C SER A 207 0.20 -7.85 17.72
N PHE A 208 -0.27 -7.11 18.73
CA PHE A 208 -1.50 -7.43 19.43
C PHE A 208 -2.33 -6.16 19.70
N PHE A 209 -3.62 -6.37 19.87
CA PHE A 209 -4.57 -5.37 20.34
C PHE A 209 -5.42 -5.92 21.47
N GLU A 210 -5.65 -5.09 22.48
CA GLU A 210 -6.71 -5.32 23.47
C GLU A 210 -8.05 -4.89 22.84
N TYR A 211 -8.98 -5.81 22.74
CA TYR A 211 -10.33 -5.55 22.24
C TYR A 211 -11.35 -6.23 23.14
N LYS A 212 -12.22 -5.45 23.78
CA LYS A 212 -13.21 -5.95 24.77
C LYS A 212 -12.55 -6.76 25.89
N GLY A 213 -11.43 -6.27 26.41
CA GLY A 213 -10.69 -6.89 27.49
C GLY A 213 -9.91 -8.17 27.11
N LYS A 214 -9.80 -8.50 25.82
CA LYS A 214 -9.02 -9.66 25.33
C LYS A 214 -7.89 -9.19 24.43
N LEU A 215 -6.70 -9.76 24.61
CA LEU A 215 -5.59 -9.56 23.69
C LEU A 215 -5.80 -10.45 22.45
N ILE A 216 -5.72 -9.84 21.29
CA ILE A 216 -5.78 -10.53 20.00
C ILE A 216 -4.42 -10.34 19.32
N TYR A 217 -3.63 -11.39 19.26
CA TYR A 217 -2.33 -11.38 18.59
C TYR A 217 -2.45 -11.61 17.10
N ALA A 218 -1.44 -11.13 16.36
CA ALA A 218 -1.31 -11.32 14.91
C ALA A 218 0.15 -11.64 14.57
N PHE A 219 0.40 -12.86 14.12
CA PHE A 219 1.72 -13.32 13.67
C PHE A 219 1.66 -13.74 12.21
N PRO A 220 2.57 -13.21 11.37
CA PRO A 220 2.63 -13.59 9.96
C PRO A 220 3.21 -14.99 9.80
N PHE A 221 2.60 -15.76 8.89
CA PHE A 221 3.11 -17.07 8.53
C PHE A 221 2.69 -17.45 7.11
N SER A 222 3.59 -18.13 6.37
CA SER A 222 3.26 -18.73 5.08
C SER A 222 2.99 -20.22 5.27
N GLN A 223 1.77 -20.65 4.96
CA GLN A 223 1.38 -22.07 5.05
C GLN A 223 1.99 -22.91 3.90
N ASP A 224 2.33 -22.27 2.78
CA ASP A 224 3.04 -22.89 1.66
C ASP A 224 4.50 -22.40 1.66
N ALA A 225 5.45 -23.32 1.87
CA ALA A 225 6.87 -22.99 1.93
C ALA A 225 7.41 -22.40 0.60
N ASN A 226 6.74 -22.67 -0.52
CA ASN A 226 7.10 -22.16 -1.85
C ASN A 226 6.38 -20.85 -2.20
N SER A 227 5.59 -20.31 -1.28
CA SER A 227 4.84 -19.07 -1.49
C SER A 227 5.32 -17.98 -0.54
N ASN A 228 5.52 -16.77 -1.07
CA ASN A 228 5.80 -15.58 -0.27
C ASN A 228 4.53 -14.96 0.32
N LYS A 229 3.37 -15.64 0.19
CA LYS A 229 2.10 -15.13 0.70
C LYS A 229 2.02 -15.31 2.20
N LEU A 230 2.08 -14.20 2.93
CA LEU A 230 1.88 -14.17 4.37
C LEU A 230 0.39 -14.04 4.71
N GLU A 231 -0.05 -14.86 5.66
CA GLU A 231 -1.33 -14.75 6.34
C GLU A 231 -1.06 -14.52 7.83
N TYR A 232 -2.02 -13.92 8.55
CA TYR A 232 -1.84 -13.64 9.98
C TYR A 232 -2.68 -14.57 10.82
N PHE A 233 -2.05 -15.09 11.87
CA PHE A 233 -2.62 -16.06 12.79
C PHE A 233 -2.49 -15.57 14.23
N ASP A 234 -3.44 -15.99 15.09
CA ASP A 234 -3.30 -15.81 16.52
C ASP A 234 -2.26 -16.80 17.12
N GLU A 235 -2.05 -16.74 18.41
CA GLU A 235 -1.09 -17.58 19.12
C GLU A 235 -1.44 -19.07 19.12
N GLU A 236 -2.70 -19.41 18.84
CA GLU A 236 -3.17 -20.81 18.72
C GLU A 236 -3.12 -21.32 17.26
N GLY A 237 -2.66 -20.48 16.32
CA GLY A 237 -2.63 -20.81 14.90
C GLY A 237 -3.98 -20.71 14.20
N LYS A 238 -4.93 -19.95 14.76
CA LYS A 238 -6.18 -19.62 14.09
C LYS A 238 -5.97 -18.40 13.20
N ALA A 239 -6.37 -18.47 11.93
CA ALA A 239 -6.25 -17.33 11.02
C ALA A 239 -7.16 -16.17 11.46
N LEU A 240 -6.62 -14.95 11.47
CA LEU A 240 -7.37 -13.73 11.81
C LEU A 240 -8.37 -13.34 10.73
N LYS A 241 -8.19 -13.85 9.52
CA LYS A 241 -9.06 -13.60 8.38
C LYS A 241 -10.19 -14.63 8.37
N ASN A 242 -11.45 -14.17 8.28
CA ASN A 242 -12.56 -15.08 8.10
C ASN A 242 -12.38 -15.92 6.84
N PHE A 243 -12.74 -17.21 6.93
CA PHE A 243 -12.62 -18.13 5.80
C PHE A 243 -13.45 -17.68 4.59
N PHE A 244 -14.62 -17.09 4.83
CA PHE A 244 -15.50 -16.56 3.77
C PHE A 244 -15.78 -15.07 3.95
N LEU A 245 -15.80 -14.32 2.84
CA LEU A 245 -16.44 -12.99 2.78
C LEU A 245 -17.93 -13.13 3.04
N LYS A 246 -18.53 -12.12 3.63
CA LYS A 246 -19.99 -12.07 3.89
C LYS A 246 -20.82 -12.04 2.60
N ALA A 247 -20.25 -11.54 1.51
CA ALA A 247 -20.91 -11.42 0.21
C ALA A 247 -19.89 -11.44 -0.94
N PRO A 248 -20.28 -11.81 -2.15
CA PRO A 248 -19.44 -11.80 -3.34
C PRO A 248 -19.27 -10.40 -3.97
N LEU A 249 -19.88 -9.37 -3.41
CA LEU A 249 -19.84 -7.98 -3.87
C LEU A 249 -19.35 -7.05 -2.78
N LYS A 250 -18.75 -5.93 -3.19
CA LYS A 250 -18.26 -4.89 -2.26
C LYS A 250 -19.40 -4.23 -1.47
N PHE A 251 -20.54 -4.01 -2.10
CA PHE A 251 -21.76 -3.49 -1.47
C PHE A 251 -22.84 -4.56 -1.48
N VAL A 252 -23.51 -4.74 -0.35
CA VAL A 252 -24.46 -5.83 -0.14
C VAL A 252 -25.89 -5.32 -0.28
N ASN A 253 -26.60 -5.79 -1.33
CA ASN A 253 -28.03 -5.58 -1.54
C ASN A 253 -28.69 -6.92 -1.86
N ILE A 254 -29.28 -7.57 -0.85
CA ILE A 254 -29.93 -8.87 -1.01
C ILE A 254 -31.38 -8.67 -1.48
N THR A 255 -31.69 -9.15 -2.68
CA THR A 255 -33.03 -9.09 -3.27
C THR A 255 -33.82 -10.38 -3.13
N SER A 256 -33.13 -11.54 -3.05
CA SER A 256 -33.79 -12.81 -2.80
C SER A 256 -32.92 -13.75 -1.97
N ARG A 257 -33.50 -14.41 -0.99
CA ARG A 257 -32.81 -15.36 -0.10
C ARG A 257 -32.97 -16.80 -0.58
N TYR A 258 -32.15 -17.69 -0.04
CA TYR A 258 -32.34 -19.13 -0.20
C TYR A 258 -33.70 -19.55 0.29
N SER A 259 -34.42 -20.34 -0.53
CA SER A 259 -35.72 -20.88 -0.20
C SER A 259 -35.90 -22.28 -0.77
N LYS A 260 -36.51 -23.17 0.01
CA LYS A 260 -36.85 -24.51 -0.47
C LYS A 260 -38.03 -24.49 -1.44
N ASN A 261 -38.90 -23.47 -1.35
CA ASN A 261 -40.05 -23.31 -2.23
C ASN A 261 -40.41 -21.81 -2.32
N ARG A 262 -40.35 -21.23 -3.54
CA ARG A 262 -40.82 -19.87 -3.83
C ARG A 262 -41.39 -19.81 -5.25
N PHE A 263 -42.28 -18.86 -5.51
CA PHE A 263 -42.76 -18.60 -6.86
C PHE A 263 -41.64 -18.02 -7.72
N HIS A 264 -41.34 -18.65 -8.86
CA HIS A 264 -40.26 -18.23 -9.74
C HIS A 264 -40.77 -17.18 -10.74
N PRO A 265 -40.26 -15.93 -10.72
CA PRO A 265 -40.84 -14.82 -11.45
C PRO A 265 -40.78 -14.98 -12.98
N VAL A 266 -39.76 -15.67 -13.52
CA VAL A 266 -39.63 -15.90 -14.97
C VAL A 266 -40.43 -17.12 -15.44
N GLN A 267 -40.40 -18.22 -14.69
CA GLN A 267 -41.05 -19.48 -15.09
C GLN A 267 -42.48 -19.61 -14.57
N GLN A 268 -42.91 -18.71 -13.67
CA GLN A 268 -44.23 -18.68 -13.07
C GLN A 268 -44.67 -20.02 -12.43
N ILE A 269 -43.71 -20.71 -11.83
CA ILE A 269 -43.89 -21.97 -11.10
C ILE A 269 -43.31 -21.92 -9.71
N TRP A 270 -43.80 -22.72 -8.81
CA TRP A 270 -43.25 -22.90 -7.49
C TRP A 270 -42.04 -23.82 -7.57
N LYS A 271 -40.88 -23.32 -7.14
CA LYS A 271 -39.64 -24.11 -7.08
C LYS A 271 -38.64 -23.58 -6.07
N ALA A 272 -37.64 -24.41 -5.75
CA ALA A 272 -36.58 -24.01 -4.86
C ALA A 272 -35.67 -22.94 -5.46
N HIS A 273 -35.29 -21.96 -4.66
CA HIS A 273 -34.16 -21.04 -4.92
C HIS A 273 -32.99 -21.43 -4.04
N LYS A 274 -32.04 -22.16 -4.59
CA LYS A 274 -30.88 -22.72 -3.85
C LYS A 274 -29.69 -21.77 -3.83
N GLY A 275 -29.92 -20.45 -3.72
CA GLY A 275 -28.89 -19.42 -3.67
C GLY A 275 -29.40 -18.16 -2.98
N THR A 276 -28.53 -17.15 -2.88
CA THR A 276 -28.84 -15.79 -2.43
C THR A 276 -28.56 -14.83 -3.57
N ASP A 277 -29.54 -14.01 -3.94
CA ASP A 277 -29.37 -13.03 -5.02
C ASP A 277 -28.94 -11.68 -4.46
N TYR A 278 -27.83 -11.20 -4.98
CA TYR A 278 -27.25 -9.90 -4.65
C TYR A 278 -27.36 -8.98 -5.87
N ALA A 279 -28.24 -7.98 -5.80
CA ALA A 279 -28.40 -7.01 -6.88
C ALA A 279 -27.24 -6.00 -6.89
N ALA A 280 -26.76 -5.68 -8.09
CA ALA A 280 -25.78 -4.64 -8.33
C ALA A 280 -25.85 -4.18 -9.79
N PRO A 281 -25.33 -2.99 -10.13
CA PRO A 281 -25.24 -2.52 -11.51
C PRO A 281 -24.53 -3.52 -12.42
N TYR A 282 -24.97 -3.58 -13.67
CA TYR A 282 -24.33 -4.41 -14.69
C TYR A 282 -22.84 -4.09 -14.79
N GLY A 283 -21.98 -5.11 -14.87
CA GLY A 283 -20.54 -4.93 -14.95
C GLY A 283 -19.82 -4.78 -13.60
N THR A 284 -20.54 -4.71 -12.46
CA THR A 284 -19.94 -4.69 -11.12
C THR A 284 -19.03 -5.90 -10.92
N PRO A 285 -17.78 -5.73 -10.38
CA PRO A 285 -16.89 -6.85 -10.12
C PRO A 285 -17.47 -7.86 -9.12
N ILE A 286 -17.43 -9.14 -9.45
CA ILE A 286 -17.77 -10.26 -8.57
C ILE A 286 -16.49 -10.86 -8.01
N MET A 287 -16.41 -10.95 -6.68
CA MET A 287 -15.26 -11.50 -5.96
C MET A 287 -15.53 -12.93 -5.51
N THR A 288 -14.52 -13.80 -5.57
CA THR A 288 -14.60 -15.07 -4.84
C THR A 288 -14.64 -14.84 -3.34
N THR A 289 -15.57 -15.50 -2.66
CA THR A 289 -15.77 -15.30 -1.21
C THR A 289 -14.73 -15.98 -0.34
N ALA A 290 -13.99 -16.95 -0.87
CA ALA A 290 -12.85 -17.59 -0.20
C ALA A 290 -11.76 -17.97 -1.21
N SER A 291 -10.54 -18.23 -0.73
CA SER A 291 -9.46 -18.78 -1.56
C SER A 291 -9.79 -20.19 -2.02
N GLY A 292 -9.32 -20.62 -3.19
CA GLY A 292 -9.59 -21.94 -3.73
C GLY A 292 -9.08 -22.15 -5.14
N VAL A 293 -9.64 -23.15 -5.80
CA VAL A 293 -9.38 -23.46 -7.21
C VAL A 293 -10.68 -23.38 -7.97
N VAL A 294 -10.66 -22.72 -9.12
CA VAL A 294 -11.83 -22.65 -10.03
C VAL A 294 -12.11 -24.06 -10.57
N GLU A 295 -13.17 -24.66 -10.09
CA GLU A 295 -13.59 -26.03 -10.46
C GLU A 295 -14.26 -26.06 -11.84
N GLN A 296 -15.13 -25.06 -12.09
CA GLN A 296 -15.91 -24.96 -13.33
C GLN A 296 -16.12 -23.51 -13.74
N THR A 297 -16.13 -23.28 -15.04
CA THR A 297 -16.61 -22.06 -15.69
C THR A 297 -17.42 -22.47 -16.91
N GLY A 298 -18.46 -21.72 -17.24
CA GLY A 298 -19.25 -22.04 -18.43
C GLY A 298 -20.57 -21.28 -18.48
N PHE A 299 -21.45 -21.75 -19.35
CA PHE A 299 -22.80 -21.25 -19.57
C PHE A 299 -23.82 -22.37 -19.52
N THR A 300 -24.95 -22.13 -18.89
CA THR A 300 -26.17 -22.95 -19.03
C THR A 300 -27.40 -22.05 -19.17
N ALA A 301 -28.44 -22.55 -19.81
CA ALA A 301 -29.69 -21.78 -20.00
C ALA A 301 -30.27 -21.27 -18.65
N GLY A 302 -30.12 -22.04 -17.57
CA GLY A 302 -30.62 -21.66 -16.25
C GLY A 302 -29.70 -20.74 -15.47
N ASN A 303 -28.39 -21.02 -15.47
CA ASN A 303 -27.41 -20.27 -14.65
C ASN A 303 -26.85 -19.07 -15.38
N GLY A 304 -26.99 -18.96 -16.71
CA GLY A 304 -26.22 -18.04 -17.51
C GLY A 304 -24.73 -18.36 -17.45
N ASN A 305 -23.89 -17.36 -17.63
CA ASN A 305 -22.44 -17.48 -17.39
C ASN A 305 -22.18 -17.65 -15.89
N PHE A 306 -21.34 -18.62 -15.54
CA PHE A 306 -21.05 -18.92 -14.15
C PHE A 306 -19.59 -19.30 -13.89
N VAL A 307 -19.18 -19.11 -12.65
CA VAL A 307 -17.93 -19.61 -12.08
C VAL A 307 -18.24 -20.42 -10.82
N LYS A 308 -17.64 -21.61 -10.67
CA LYS A 308 -17.68 -22.41 -9.46
C LYS A 308 -16.28 -22.57 -8.90
N VAL A 309 -16.10 -22.26 -7.61
CA VAL A 309 -14.81 -22.34 -6.91
C VAL A 309 -14.89 -23.40 -5.83
N LYS A 310 -13.96 -24.34 -5.84
CA LYS A 310 -13.74 -25.32 -4.79
C LYS A 310 -12.72 -24.77 -3.80
N HIS A 311 -13.14 -24.58 -2.56
CA HIS A 311 -12.32 -23.99 -1.51
C HIS A 311 -11.51 -25.05 -0.76
N ASN A 312 -12.16 -26.14 -0.41
CA ASN A 312 -11.54 -27.33 0.20
C ASN A 312 -12.42 -28.59 -0.02
N LYS A 313 -12.17 -29.65 0.76
CA LYS A 313 -12.96 -30.90 0.67
C LYS A 313 -14.43 -30.71 1.06
N THR A 314 -14.73 -29.70 1.91
CA THR A 314 -16.05 -29.47 2.49
C THR A 314 -16.85 -28.41 1.74
N TYR A 315 -16.20 -27.35 1.24
CA TYR A 315 -16.89 -26.15 0.76
C TYR A 315 -16.61 -25.82 -0.70
N SER A 316 -17.65 -25.48 -1.43
CA SER A 316 -17.57 -24.86 -2.76
C SER A 316 -18.59 -23.73 -2.87
N THR A 317 -18.31 -22.75 -3.73
CA THR A 317 -19.25 -21.66 -4.05
C THR A 317 -19.42 -21.51 -5.54
N GLN A 318 -20.55 -20.96 -5.96
CA GLN A 318 -20.83 -20.70 -7.38
C GLN A 318 -21.52 -19.33 -7.55
N TYR A 319 -21.17 -18.66 -8.60
CA TYR A 319 -21.55 -17.30 -8.92
C TYR A 319 -22.13 -17.26 -10.32
N LEU A 320 -23.41 -16.89 -10.44
CA LEU A 320 -24.19 -17.03 -11.66
C LEU A 320 -24.55 -15.69 -12.28
N HIS A 321 -25.16 -15.80 -13.49
CA HIS A 321 -25.74 -14.69 -14.27
C HIS A 321 -24.71 -13.64 -14.70
N MET A 322 -23.42 -14.01 -14.78
CA MET A 322 -22.34 -13.09 -15.12
C MET A 322 -22.47 -12.51 -16.53
N SER A 323 -22.12 -11.23 -16.69
CA SER A 323 -21.93 -10.61 -18.01
C SER A 323 -20.60 -11.06 -18.64
N LYS A 324 -19.57 -11.27 -17.78
CA LYS A 324 -18.23 -11.70 -18.23
C LYS A 324 -17.61 -12.61 -17.18
N ILE A 325 -17.10 -13.75 -17.61
CA ILE A 325 -16.22 -14.63 -16.85
C ILE A 325 -14.79 -14.12 -16.99
N ILE A 326 -14.06 -13.95 -15.89
CA ILE A 326 -12.64 -13.51 -15.87
C ILE A 326 -11.75 -14.68 -15.46
N ALA A 327 -12.13 -15.45 -14.46
CA ALA A 327 -11.36 -16.59 -13.99
C ALA A 327 -11.44 -17.78 -14.95
N ARG A 328 -10.38 -18.60 -14.96
CA ARG A 328 -10.26 -19.79 -15.83
C ARG A 328 -10.34 -21.06 -15.00
N ARG A 329 -10.90 -22.14 -15.54
CA ARG A 329 -10.89 -23.46 -14.89
C ARG A 329 -9.46 -23.87 -14.55
N GLY A 330 -9.25 -24.43 -13.35
CA GLY A 330 -7.96 -24.81 -12.80
C GLY A 330 -7.17 -23.65 -12.17
N GLN A 331 -7.59 -22.40 -12.35
CA GLN A 331 -6.93 -21.24 -11.76
C GLN A 331 -7.05 -21.25 -10.24
N ARG A 332 -5.93 -21.02 -9.54
CA ARG A 332 -5.95 -20.67 -8.11
C ARG A 332 -6.40 -19.23 -7.95
N VAL A 333 -7.33 -19.01 -7.04
CA VAL A 333 -7.88 -17.70 -6.69
C VAL A 333 -7.79 -17.48 -5.19
N ASN A 334 -7.50 -16.23 -4.80
CA ASN A 334 -7.49 -15.82 -3.41
C ASN A 334 -8.83 -15.19 -3.04
N GLN A 335 -9.19 -15.25 -1.76
CA GLN A 335 -10.37 -14.54 -1.25
C GLN A 335 -10.32 -13.06 -1.66
N GLY A 336 -11.40 -12.58 -2.31
CA GLY A 336 -11.50 -11.20 -2.81
C GLY A 336 -11.00 -11.00 -4.25
N ASP A 337 -10.40 -12.01 -4.88
CA ASP A 337 -10.02 -11.90 -6.29
C ASP A 337 -11.26 -11.78 -7.17
N ILE A 338 -11.17 -10.93 -8.22
CA ILE A 338 -12.26 -10.72 -9.17
C ILE A 338 -12.30 -11.91 -10.13
N ILE A 339 -13.43 -12.63 -10.12
CA ILE A 339 -13.66 -13.84 -10.93
C ILE A 339 -14.61 -13.63 -12.12
N GLY A 340 -15.35 -12.51 -12.12
CA GLY A 340 -16.29 -12.15 -13.18
C GLY A 340 -16.94 -10.80 -12.92
N LYS A 341 -17.95 -10.48 -13.72
CA LYS A 341 -18.73 -9.24 -13.61
C LYS A 341 -20.22 -9.55 -13.57
N VAL A 342 -20.98 -8.80 -12.78
CA VAL A 342 -22.44 -8.87 -12.68
C VAL A 342 -23.08 -8.70 -14.05
N GLY A 343 -24.07 -9.52 -14.34
CA GLY A 343 -24.86 -9.51 -15.56
C GLY A 343 -26.30 -9.91 -15.31
N SER A 344 -26.98 -10.32 -16.38
CA SER A 344 -28.36 -10.81 -16.36
C SER A 344 -28.53 -11.95 -17.38
N THR A 345 -27.50 -12.82 -17.48
CA THR A 345 -27.50 -13.94 -18.42
C THR A 345 -28.27 -15.15 -17.84
N GLY A 346 -28.84 -15.99 -18.69
CA GLY A 346 -29.66 -17.12 -18.27
C GLY A 346 -31.03 -16.70 -17.73
N LEU A 347 -31.56 -17.43 -16.74
CA LEU A 347 -32.87 -17.16 -16.12
C LEU A 347 -32.77 -16.07 -15.04
N ALA A 348 -32.51 -14.85 -15.46
CA ALA A 348 -32.41 -13.68 -14.59
C ALA A 348 -33.41 -12.60 -14.98
N THR A 349 -34.01 -11.92 -14.01
CA THR A 349 -34.98 -10.81 -14.22
C THR A 349 -34.33 -9.44 -14.31
N GLY A 350 -33.08 -9.32 -13.93
CA GLY A 350 -32.31 -8.09 -13.92
C GLY A 350 -30.89 -8.32 -13.44
N PRO A 351 -30.02 -7.28 -13.43
CA PRO A 351 -28.63 -7.41 -13.07
C PRO A 351 -28.44 -7.82 -11.59
N HIS A 352 -27.90 -9.02 -11.37
CA HIS A 352 -27.56 -9.54 -10.04
C HIS A 352 -26.53 -10.67 -10.15
N VAL A 353 -25.96 -11.08 -9.02
CA VAL A 353 -25.26 -12.35 -8.88
C VAL A 353 -26.06 -13.28 -7.98
N CYS A 354 -26.42 -14.46 -8.48
CA CYS A 354 -26.97 -15.52 -7.65
C CYS A 354 -25.80 -16.31 -7.06
N TYR A 355 -25.62 -16.18 -5.74
CA TYR A 355 -24.55 -16.82 -4.98
C TYR A 355 -25.03 -18.12 -4.36
N ARG A 356 -24.44 -19.23 -4.76
CA ARG A 356 -24.72 -20.57 -4.25
C ARG A 356 -23.59 -21.10 -3.42
N PHE A 357 -23.93 -21.81 -2.36
CA PHE A 357 -22.98 -22.36 -1.40
C PHE A 357 -23.19 -23.86 -1.20
N TRP A 358 -22.13 -24.64 -1.24
CA TRP A 358 -22.15 -26.08 -0.98
C TRP A 358 -21.36 -26.43 0.26
N LYS A 359 -21.93 -27.32 1.08
CA LYS A 359 -21.25 -27.98 2.17
C LYS A 359 -21.38 -29.49 1.95
N ASN A 360 -20.25 -30.21 1.86
CA ASN A 360 -20.19 -31.64 1.58
C ASN A 360 -21.03 -32.06 0.35
N GLY A 361 -20.94 -31.28 -0.73
CA GLY A 361 -21.67 -31.56 -1.96
C GLY A 361 -23.15 -31.16 -1.98
N VAL A 362 -23.72 -30.71 -0.86
CA VAL A 362 -25.11 -30.28 -0.74
C VAL A 362 -25.23 -28.76 -0.74
N GLN A 363 -26.17 -28.22 -1.52
CA GLN A 363 -26.47 -26.76 -1.50
C GLN A 363 -27.18 -26.37 -0.21
N VAL A 364 -26.67 -25.34 0.45
CA VAL A 364 -27.11 -24.85 1.76
C VAL A 364 -27.33 -23.33 1.73
N ASP A 365 -28.08 -22.82 2.71
CA ASP A 365 -28.25 -21.39 2.93
C ASP A 365 -26.99 -20.81 3.59
N ALA A 366 -26.19 -20.07 2.82
CA ALA A 366 -24.96 -19.45 3.31
C ALA A 366 -25.19 -18.45 4.45
N LEU A 367 -26.35 -17.78 4.49
CA LEU A 367 -26.66 -16.76 5.49
C LEU A 367 -27.04 -17.36 6.86
N ARG A 368 -27.51 -18.62 6.86
CA ARG A 368 -27.90 -19.34 8.08
C ARG A 368 -26.81 -20.29 8.59
N LEU A 369 -25.80 -20.54 7.76
CA LEU A 369 -24.73 -21.46 8.11
C LEU A 369 -23.77 -20.79 9.12
N LYS A 370 -23.51 -21.45 10.24
CA LYS A 370 -22.37 -21.09 11.08
C LYS A 370 -21.10 -21.52 10.34
N LEU A 371 -20.54 -20.59 9.57
CA LEU A 371 -19.29 -20.79 8.87
C LEU A 371 -18.13 -20.73 9.86
N PRO A 372 -17.06 -21.51 9.64
CA PRO A 372 -15.86 -21.39 10.46
C PRO A 372 -15.30 -19.98 10.30
N ASN A 373 -14.95 -19.35 11.41
CA ASN A 373 -14.34 -18.01 11.41
C ASN A 373 -13.00 -18.00 10.69
N SER A 374 -12.29 -19.12 10.73
CA SER A 374 -11.01 -19.29 10.04
C SER A 374 -10.75 -20.77 9.76
N GLU A 375 -9.90 -21.04 8.78
CA GLU A 375 -9.33 -22.37 8.61
C GLU A 375 -8.19 -22.52 9.65
N PRO A 376 -8.23 -23.51 10.54
CA PRO A 376 -7.14 -23.72 11.47
C PRO A 376 -5.88 -24.11 10.70
N MET A 377 -4.73 -23.69 11.23
CA MET A 377 -3.44 -24.08 10.65
C MET A 377 -3.33 -25.61 10.56
N SER A 378 -2.75 -26.10 9.45
CA SER A 378 -2.54 -27.54 9.29
C SER A 378 -1.65 -28.08 10.41
N LYS A 379 -1.94 -29.29 10.91
CA LYS A 379 -1.12 -29.96 11.93
C LYS A 379 0.35 -30.05 11.53
N LYS A 380 0.64 -30.15 10.23
CA LYS A 380 2.01 -30.18 9.68
C LYS A 380 2.74 -28.84 9.87
N ASN A 381 2.05 -27.73 9.76
CA ASN A 381 2.63 -26.38 9.80
C ASN A 381 2.72 -25.80 11.23
N LEU A 382 1.88 -26.31 12.14
CA LEU A 382 1.79 -25.77 13.50
C LEU A 382 3.13 -25.75 14.27
N PRO A 383 3.99 -26.79 14.25
CA PRO A 383 5.28 -26.73 14.94
C PRO A 383 6.18 -25.61 14.40
N ARG A 384 6.28 -25.49 13.06
CA ARG A 384 7.06 -24.43 12.41
C ARG A 384 6.53 -23.04 12.72
N PHE A 385 5.21 -22.89 12.78
CA PHE A 385 4.58 -21.63 13.18
C PHE A 385 4.94 -21.25 14.62
N ILE A 386 4.81 -22.18 15.57
CA ILE A 386 5.13 -21.95 16.99
C ILE A 386 6.60 -21.54 17.15
N GLU A 387 7.51 -22.20 16.45
CA GLU A 387 8.94 -21.86 16.45
C GLU A 387 9.19 -20.43 16.00
N GLN A 388 8.55 -19.98 14.90
CA GLN A 388 8.68 -18.62 14.37
C GLN A 388 7.95 -17.58 15.22
N MET A 389 6.80 -17.91 15.77
CA MET A 389 5.94 -17.00 16.53
C MET A 389 6.51 -16.70 17.92
N THR A 390 7.07 -17.72 18.60
CA THR A 390 7.50 -17.61 19.99
C THR A 390 8.46 -16.44 20.27
N PRO A 391 9.55 -16.24 19.50
CA PRO A 391 10.44 -15.10 19.71
C PRO A 391 9.77 -13.76 19.43
N LEU A 392 8.85 -13.69 18.45
CA LEU A 392 8.09 -12.50 18.13
C LEU A 392 7.15 -12.10 19.27
N LYS A 393 6.44 -13.09 19.82
CA LYS A 393 5.56 -12.89 20.98
C LYS A 393 6.34 -12.41 22.20
N LYS A 394 7.46 -13.05 22.51
CA LYS A 394 8.33 -12.66 23.63
C LYS A 394 8.81 -11.22 23.53
N GLU A 395 9.17 -10.76 22.33
CA GLU A 395 9.57 -9.37 22.10
C GLU A 395 8.41 -8.40 22.31
N LEU A 396 7.23 -8.68 21.72
CA LEU A 396 6.03 -7.85 21.91
C LEU A 396 5.66 -7.73 23.39
N ASP A 397 5.57 -8.86 24.09
CA ASP A 397 5.18 -8.90 25.50
C ASP A 397 6.19 -8.16 26.38
N ARG A 398 7.49 -8.28 26.10
CA ARG A 398 8.54 -7.54 26.82
C ARG A 398 8.41 -6.03 26.65
N VAL A 399 8.16 -5.54 25.42
CA VAL A 399 8.01 -4.09 25.16
C VAL A 399 6.71 -3.59 25.78
N ALA A 400 5.64 -4.36 25.68
CA ALA A 400 4.35 -4.06 26.29
C ALA A 400 4.44 -3.98 27.82
N ALA A 401 5.06 -4.95 28.47
CA ALA A 401 5.24 -4.95 29.92
C ALA A 401 6.03 -3.71 30.38
N LYS A 402 7.07 -3.33 29.67
CA LYS A 402 7.84 -2.08 29.98
C LYS A 402 7.01 -0.81 29.84
N GLU A 403 6.08 -0.77 28.92
CA GLU A 403 5.20 0.40 28.67
C GLU A 403 4.03 0.47 29.66
N PHE A 404 3.43 -0.67 29.98
CA PHE A 404 2.19 -0.70 30.78
C PHE A 404 2.41 -0.79 32.30
N ASN A 405 3.60 -1.23 32.73
CA ASN A 405 3.98 -1.30 34.15
C ASN A 405 4.69 -0.01 34.64
N ARG A 406 4.75 1.02 33.80
CA ARG A 406 5.16 2.39 34.14
C ARG A 406 3.95 3.21 34.56
#